data_bc313b9bfeeb7d3a363bd6ac9f3c6ae6
#
_entry.id   bc313b9bfeeb7d3a363bd6ac9f3c6ae6
#
_cell.length_a   1.000
_cell.length_b   1.000
_cell.length_c   1.000
_cell.angle_alpha   90.00
_cell.angle_beta   90.00
_cell.angle_gamma   90.00
#
_symmetry.space_group_name_H-M   'P 1'
#
loop_
_entity.id
_entity.type
_entity.pdbx_description
1 polymer ?
#
loop_
_entity_poly.entity_id
_entity_poly.type
_entity_poly.pdbx_seq_one_letter_code
_entity_poly.pdbx_strand_id
1 'polypeptide(L)'
;MDIDMIEICKALSNETRLNIIKWLKSPEENFPPQGGCLSEPVDLKGGVCVSSIQAKANLSPSTVSNYLDTLQRAGLLLSERHGKWTYYRRNEETIKTLAEFVGNEL
;
A
#
# COMPACT_ATOMS: atom_id res chain seq x y z
N MET A 1 -7.27 -15.56 10.62
CA MET A 1 -7.82 -14.47 9.81
C MET A 1 -8.23 -15.01 8.47
N ASP A 2 -9.50 -14.88 8.13
CA ASP A 2 -9.98 -15.33 6.84
C ASP A 2 -9.60 -14.31 5.78
N ILE A 3 -8.76 -14.75 4.83
CA ILE A 3 -8.34 -13.90 3.72
C ILE A 3 -9.23 -14.25 2.52
N ASP A 4 -9.90 -13.23 1.99
CA ASP A 4 -10.74 -13.38 0.81
C ASP A 4 -9.87 -13.27 -0.45
N MET A 5 -9.50 -14.39 -1.01
CA MET A 5 -8.65 -14.45 -2.20
C MET A 5 -9.29 -13.82 -3.42
N ILE A 6 -10.61 -13.91 -3.54
CA ILE A 6 -11.32 -13.27 -4.66
C ILE A 6 -11.19 -11.74 -4.55
N GLU A 7 -11.38 -11.18 -3.35
CA GLU A 7 -11.24 -9.74 -3.15
C GLU A 7 -9.81 -9.27 -3.39
N ILE A 8 -8.82 -10.06 -2.96
CA ILE A 8 -7.41 -9.75 -3.23
C ILE A 8 -7.14 -9.73 -4.74
N CYS A 9 -7.61 -10.73 -5.46
CA CYS A 9 -7.43 -10.79 -6.91
C CYS A 9 -8.11 -9.62 -7.62
N LYS A 10 -9.33 -9.27 -7.20
CA LYS A 10 -10.04 -8.10 -7.74
C LYS A 10 -9.27 -6.81 -7.47
N ALA A 11 -8.76 -6.65 -6.26
CA ALA A 11 -8.00 -5.45 -5.90
C ALA A 11 -6.73 -5.29 -6.73
N LEU A 12 -6.10 -6.40 -7.12
CA LEU A 12 -4.88 -6.39 -7.94
C LEU A 12 -5.16 -6.30 -9.44
N SER A 13 -6.39 -6.45 -9.89
CA SER A 13 -6.71 -6.44 -11.32
C SER A 13 -6.93 -5.02 -11.87
N ASN A 14 -5.99 -4.14 -11.56
CA ASN A 14 -5.92 -2.77 -12.06
C ASN A 14 -4.45 -2.37 -12.10
N GLU A 15 -3.99 -1.83 -13.21
CA GLU A 15 -2.57 -1.52 -13.41
C GLU A 15 -2.01 -0.62 -12.31
N THR A 16 -2.71 0.46 -11.99
CA THR A 16 -2.23 1.41 -10.97
C THR A 16 -2.22 0.78 -9.58
N ARG A 17 -3.26 0.04 -9.23
CA ARG A 17 -3.28 -0.64 -7.91
C ARG A 17 -2.17 -1.68 -7.80
N LEU A 18 -1.93 -2.45 -8.86
CA LEU A 18 -0.82 -3.39 -8.88
C LEU A 18 0.52 -2.67 -8.75
N ASN A 19 0.68 -1.55 -9.46
CA ASN A 19 1.90 -0.74 -9.38
C ASN A 19 2.12 -0.19 -7.97
N ILE A 20 1.07 0.26 -7.29
CA ILE A 20 1.19 0.75 -5.92
C ILE A 20 1.78 -0.33 -5.00
N ILE A 21 1.28 -1.55 -5.09
CA ILE A 21 1.82 -2.66 -4.31
C ILE A 21 3.30 -2.92 -4.65
N LYS A 22 3.65 -2.88 -5.93
CA LYS A 22 5.04 -3.07 -6.39
C LYS A 22 5.95 -1.96 -5.88
N TRP A 23 5.51 -0.71 -5.94
CA TRP A 23 6.29 0.42 -5.44
C TRP A 23 6.52 0.34 -3.94
N LEU A 24 5.52 -0.06 -3.19
CA LEU A 24 5.59 -0.16 -1.73
C LEU A 24 6.40 -1.35 -1.24
N LYS A 25 6.76 -2.27 -2.13
CA LYS A 25 7.70 -3.35 -1.81
C LYS A 25 9.10 -2.79 -1.53
N SER A 26 9.51 -1.77 -2.28
CA SER A 26 10.82 -1.13 -2.15
C SER A 26 10.65 0.39 -2.08
N PRO A 27 10.12 0.90 -0.96
CA PRO A 27 9.75 2.31 -0.88
C PRO A 27 10.94 3.26 -1.03
N GLU A 28 12.13 2.90 -0.56
CA GLU A 28 13.32 3.73 -0.68
C GLU A 28 13.79 3.90 -2.13
N GLU A 29 13.44 2.98 -3.02
CA GLU A 29 13.78 3.06 -4.44
C GLU A 29 12.75 3.85 -5.25
N ASN A 30 11.52 3.90 -4.76
CA ASN A 30 10.38 4.42 -5.53
C ASN A 30 9.86 5.76 -5.05
N PHE A 31 10.22 6.18 -3.84
CA PHE A 31 9.69 7.40 -3.23
C PHE A 31 10.80 8.21 -2.56
N PRO A 32 10.61 9.53 -2.40
CA PRO A 32 11.55 10.33 -1.63
C PRO A 32 11.56 9.91 -0.16
N PRO A 33 12.59 10.32 0.61
CA PRO A 33 12.63 10.07 2.05
C PRO A 33 11.34 10.53 2.73
N GLN A 34 10.87 9.73 3.70
CA GLN A 34 9.60 9.97 4.38
C GLN A 34 9.81 10.51 5.79
N GLY A 35 8.79 11.19 6.32
CA GLY A 35 8.77 11.65 7.70
C GLY A 35 9.30 13.05 7.93
N GLY A 36 9.78 13.74 6.90
CA GLY A 36 10.31 15.09 7.04
C GLY A 36 9.30 16.14 7.49
N CYS A 37 8.01 15.86 7.35
CA CYS A 37 6.93 16.75 7.79
C CYS A 37 6.52 16.51 9.25
N LEU A 38 7.06 15.49 9.90
CA LEU A 38 6.72 15.16 11.27
C LEU A 38 7.57 15.96 12.26
N SER A 39 6.96 16.38 13.36
CA SER A 39 7.63 17.18 14.39
C SER A 39 8.65 16.37 15.19
N GLU A 40 8.47 15.05 15.25
CA GLU A 40 9.37 14.13 15.96
C GLU A 40 9.66 12.92 15.08
N PRO A 41 10.85 12.31 15.24
CA PRO A 41 11.16 11.07 14.51
C PRO A 41 10.19 9.95 14.90
N VAL A 42 9.67 9.26 13.90
CA VAL A 42 8.74 8.12 14.07
C VAL A 42 9.22 6.99 13.18
N ASP A 43 9.15 5.77 13.68
CA ASP A 43 9.38 4.60 12.86
C ASP A 43 8.16 4.36 11.99
N LEU A 44 8.28 4.70 10.71
CA LEU A 44 7.20 4.55 9.73
C LEU A 44 7.11 3.11 9.17
N LYS A 45 8.04 2.24 9.54
CA LYS A 45 8.07 0.83 9.12
C LYS A 45 8.00 0.66 7.59
N GLY A 46 8.65 1.59 6.88
CA GLY A 46 8.61 1.63 5.42
C GLY A 46 7.36 2.28 4.85
N GLY A 47 6.52 2.87 5.68
CA GLY A 47 5.30 3.54 5.24
C GLY A 47 5.57 4.79 4.41
N VAL A 48 4.71 5.02 3.41
CA VAL A 48 4.82 6.12 2.46
C VAL A 48 3.60 7.01 2.56
N CYS A 49 3.84 8.31 2.63
CA CYS A 49 2.78 9.31 2.71
C CYS A 49 1.90 9.28 1.45
N VAL A 50 0.60 9.44 1.64
CA VAL A 50 -0.37 9.45 0.55
C VAL A 50 0.00 10.45 -0.55
N SER A 51 0.55 11.62 -0.19
CA SER A 51 0.95 12.63 -1.17
C SER A 51 2.06 12.13 -2.11
N SER A 52 3.00 11.36 -1.58
CA SER A 52 4.07 10.76 -2.39
C SER A 52 3.50 9.71 -3.35
N ILE A 53 2.53 8.93 -2.90
CA ILE A 53 1.87 7.93 -3.75
C ILE A 53 1.08 8.63 -4.86
N GLN A 54 0.35 9.69 -4.54
CA GLN A 54 -0.40 10.50 -5.51
C GLN A 54 0.52 11.06 -6.58
N ALA A 55 1.65 11.63 -6.17
CA ALA A 55 2.61 12.21 -7.10
C ALA A 55 3.17 11.16 -8.06
N LYS A 56 3.51 9.98 -7.55
CA LYS A 56 4.05 8.92 -8.39
C LYS A 56 3.02 8.33 -9.34
N ALA A 57 1.80 8.15 -8.87
CA ALA A 57 0.71 7.61 -9.70
C ALA A 57 0.27 8.59 -10.78
N ASN A 58 0.47 9.89 -10.56
CA ASN A 58 0.08 10.96 -11.49
C ASN A 58 -1.40 10.88 -11.87
N LEU A 59 -2.24 10.63 -10.89
CA LEU A 59 -3.69 10.59 -11.02
C LEU A 59 -4.30 11.56 -10.02
N SER A 60 -5.59 11.83 -10.14
CA SER A 60 -6.27 12.73 -9.21
C SER A 60 -6.20 12.18 -7.78
N PRO A 61 -6.13 13.06 -6.76
CA PRO A 61 -6.13 12.62 -5.37
C PRO A 61 -7.30 11.71 -5.00
N SER A 62 -8.50 11.99 -5.52
CA SER A 62 -9.68 11.17 -5.23
C SER A 62 -9.57 9.77 -5.83
N THR A 63 -9.00 9.64 -7.03
CA THR A 63 -8.78 8.34 -7.65
C THR A 63 -7.76 7.51 -6.84
N VAL A 64 -6.65 8.14 -6.44
CA VAL A 64 -5.62 7.44 -5.66
C VAL A 64 -6.17 7.05 -4.29
N SER A 65 -6.90 7.93 -3.62
CA SER A 65 -7.55 7.60 -2.33
C SER A 65 -8.48 6.41 -2.46
N ASN A 66 -9.26 6.34 -3.53
CA ASN A 66 -10.14 5.21 -3.82
C ASN A 66 -9.34 3.91 -4.02
N TYR A 67 -8.24 3.97 -4.75
CA TYR A 67 -7.39 2.81 -4.98
C TYR A 67 -6.74 2.31 -3.70
N LEU A 68 -6.25 3.23 -2.86
CA LEU A 68 -5.67 2.88 -1.57
C LEU A 68 -6.71 2.24 -0.64
N ASP A 69 -7.94 2.77 -0.64
CA ASP A 69 -9.03 2.19 0.13
C ASP A 69 -9.37 0.77 -0.33
N THR A 70 -9.45 0.55 -1.64
CA THR A 70 -9.70 -0.78 -2.22
C THR A 70 -8.62 -1.78 -1.79
N LEU A 71 -7.36 -1.38 -1.86
CA LEU A 71 -6.23 -2.23 -1.46
C LEU A 71 -6.24 -2.51 0.04
N GLN A 72 -6.56 -1.52 0.84
CA GLN A 72 -6.61 -1.68 2.30
C GLN A 72 -7.77 -2.59 2.72
N ARG A 73 -8.94 -2.44 2.12
CA ARG A 73 -10.08 -3.31 2.39
C ARG A 73 -9.81 -4.77 2.04
N ALA A 74 -9.04 -5.01 1.00
CA ALA A 74 -8.62 -6.35 0.63
C ALA A 74 -7.56 -6.94 1.55
N GLY A 75 -7.04 -6.15 2.50
CA GLY A 75 -6.01 -6.57 3.43
C GLY A 75 -4.59 -6.45 2.90
N LEU A 76 -4.41 -5.86 1.71
CA LEU A 76 -3.08 -5.76 1.06
C LEU A 76 -2.23 -4.61 1.59
N LEU A 77 -2.87 -3.59 2.15
CA LEU A 77 -2.18 -2.43 2.72
C LEU A 77 -2.57 -2.23 4.18
N LEU A 78 -1.62 -1.71 4.95
CA LEU A 78 -1.83 -1.17 6.28
C LEU A 78 -1.59 0.33 6.23
N SER A 79 -2.31 1.08 7.05
CA SER A 79 -2.09 2.51 7.16
C SER A 79 -1.89 2.92 8.61
N GLU A 80 -1.11 3.98 8.80
CA GLU A 80 -0.93 4.61 10.10
C GLU A 80 -1.04 6.12 9.93
N ARG A 81 -1.68 6.76 10.89
CA ARG A 81 -1.80 8.20 10.91
C ARG A 81 -0.85 8.81 11.93
N HIS A 82 -0.08 9.80 11.48
CA HIS A 82 0.82 10.58 12.33
C HIS A 82 0.48 12.05 12.14
N GLY A 83 -0.21 12.64 13.13
CA GLY A 83 -0.77 13.98 13.01
C GLY A 83 -1.82 14.02 11.89
N LYS A 84 -1.63 14.90 10.93
CA LYS A 84 -2.52 15.03 9.77
C LYS A 84 -2.08 14.20 8.56
N TRP A 85 -1.00 13.43 8.70
CA TRP A 85 -0.42 12.65 7.60
C TRP A 85 -0.75 11.18 7.73
N THR A 86 -1.16 10.53 6.63
CA THR A 86 -1.42 9.09 6.57
C THR A 86 -0.33 8.43 5.75
N TYR A 87 0.23 7.35 6.29
CA TYR A 87 1.30 6.58 5.68
C TYR A 87 0.81 5.17 5.39
N TYR A 88 1.13 4.66 4.21
CA TYR A 88 0.71 3.34 3.75
C TYR A 88 1.90 2.43 3.57
N ARG A 89 1.76 1.18 3.96
CA ARG A 89 2.75 0.14 3.69
C ARG A 89 2.06 -1.17 3.33
N ARG A 90 2.79 -2.07 2.68
CA ARG A 90 2.25 -3.39 2.35
C ARG A 90 1.99 -4.18 3.64
N ASN A 91 0.93 -4.95 3.64
CA ASN A 91 0.69 -5.97 4.66
C ASN A 91 1.45 -7.23 4.24
N GLU A 92 2.68 -7.40 4.75
CA GLU A 92 3.54 -8.50 4.33
C GLU A 92 2.98 -9.87 4.68
N GLU A 93 2.19 -9.97 5.75
CA GLU A 93 1.52 -11.22 6.11
C GLU A 93 0.51 -11.65 5.05
N THR A 94 -0.30 -10.71 4.55
CA THR A 94 -1.27 -10.98 3.47
C THR A 94 -0.54 -11.35 2.18
N ILE A 95 0.52 -10.63 1.83
CA ILE A 95 1.31 -10.92 0.63
C ILE A 95 1.89 -12.33 0.69
N LYS A 96 2.43 -12.72 1.84
CA LYS A 96 2.96 -14.08 2.04
C LYS A 96 1.87 -15.14 1.86
N THR A 97 0.69 -14.91 2.45
CA THR A 97 -0.43 -15.84 2.32
C THR A 97 -0.90 -15.96 0.87
N LEU A 98 -0.94 -14.84 0.14
CA LEU A 98 -1.26 -14.85 -1.29
C LEU A 98 -0.24 -15.66 -2.08
N ALA A 99 1.04 -15.48 -1.81
CA ALA A 99 2.10 -16.22 -2.50
C ALA A 99 1.97 -17.74 -2.26
N GLU A 100 1.69 -18.14 -1.03
CA GLU A 100 1.47 -19.54 -0.67
C GLU A 100 0.24 -20.13 -1.36
N PHE A 101 -0.84 -19.36 -1.43
CA PHE A 101 -2.06 -19.76 -2.12
C PHE A 101 -1.78 -19.98 -3.61
N VAL A 102 -1.13 -19.05 -4.27
CA VAL A 102 -0.82 -19.16 -5.70
C VAL A 102 0.09 -20.35 -5.96
N GLY A 103 1.10 -20.57 -5.13
CA GLY A 103 2.07 -21.64 -5.32
C GLY A 103 1.55 -23.03 -4.96
N ASN A 104 0.60 -23.14 -4.03
CA ASN A 104 0.17 -24.42 -3.50
C ASN A 104 -1.22 -24.86 -4.00
N GLU A 105 -2.10 -23.91 -4.32
CA GLU A 105 -3.49 -24.22 -4.66
C GLU A 105 -3.84 -23.94 -6.13
N LEU A 106 -3.00 -23.21 -6.82
CA LEU A 106 -3.15 -22.99 -8.26
C LEU A 106 -2.05 -23.71 -9.02
#